data_fab3b7d04510847d22f05f3eb9ff06f5
#
_entry.id   fab3b7d04510847d22f05f3eb9ff06f5
#
_cell.length_a   1.000
_cell.length_b   1.000
_cell.length_c   1.000
_cell.angle_alpha   90.00
_cell.angle_beta   90.00
_cell.angle_gamma   90.00
#
_symmetry.space_group_name_H-M   'P 1'
#
loop_
_entity.id
_entity.type
_entity.pdbx_description
1 polymer ?
#
loop_
_entity_poly.entity_id
_entity_poly.type
_entity_poly.pdbx_seq_one_letter_code
_entity_poly.pdbx_strand_id
1 'polypeptide(L)'
;MTDKIYYLASCDTCRKIIKSLRNTDKLEFHDIRQNPITEKELEEMHSLAGSYEALFSKKAQLYKSMDLKNKSLTETDFKKYILEHYTFLSRPVFIINDKIYIGNGQKNVNEVIAALK
;
A
#
# COMPACT_ATOMS: atom_id res chain seq x y z
N MET A 1 -10.99 3.54 -15.94
CA MET A 1 -10.24 2.80 -14.91
C MET A 1 -10.83 3.10 -13.55
N THR A 2 -10.81 2.10 -12.69
CA THR A 2 -11.40 2.22 -11.36
C THR A 2 -10.35 2.70 -10.36
N ASP A 3 -10.68 3.74 -9.61
CA ASP A 3 -9.82 4.16 -8.49
C ASP A 3 -9.93 3.15 -7.37
N LYS A 4 -8.83 2.86 -6.70
CA LYS A 4 -8.73 1.78 -5.72
C LYS A 4 -8.01 2.22 -4.45
N ILE A 5 -8.37 1.57 -3.34
CA ILE A 5 -7.60 1.65 -2.11
C ILE A 5 -7.28 0.23 -1.62
N TYR A 6 -6.02 -0.03 -1.36
CA TYR A 6 -5.57 -1.27 -0.72
C TYR A 6 -5.25 -0.95 0.73
N TYR A 7 -6.00 -1.54 1.64
CA TYR A 7 -5.94 -1.17 3.05
C TYR A 7 -6.03 -2.41 3.95
N LEU A 8 -5.86 -2.20 5.23
CA LEU A 8 -6.02 -3.25 6.23
C LEU A 8 -7.09 -2.79 7.22
N ALA A 9 -8.23 -3.48 7.23
CA ALA A 9 -9.38 -3.10 8.06
C ALA A 9 -9.08 -3.14 9.56
N SER A 10 -8.15 -4.00 9.98
CA SER A 10 -7.74 -4.09 11.38
C SER A 10 -6.69 -3.04 11.79
N CYS A 11 -6.21 -2.23 10.85
CA CYS A 11 -5.21 -1.19 11.11
C CYS A 11 -5.91 0.11 11.52
N ASP A 12 -5.67 0.57 12.74
CA ASP A 12 -6.27 1.81 13.23
C ASP A 12 -5.89 3.01 12.38
N THR A 13 -4.64 3.09 11.94
CA THR A 13 -4.16 4.18 11.09
C THR A 13 -4.91 4.22 9.78
N CYS A 14 -5.11 3.06 9.13
CA CYS A 14 -5.89 3.00 7.90
C CYS A 14 -7.32 3.47 8.12
N ARG A 15 -7.96 3.03 9.20
CA ARG A 15 -9.34 3.44 9.51
C ARG A 15 -9.45 4.93 9.73
N LYS A 16 -8.50 5.54 10.44
CA LYS A 16 -8.48 6.99 10.68
C LYS A 16 -8.33 7.76 9.37
N ILE A 17 -7.44 7.31 8.51
CA ILE A 17 -7.21 7.95 7.21
C ILE A 17 -8.50 7.88 6.37
N ILE A 18 -9.10 6.70 6.27
CA ILE A 18 -10.32 6.52 5.48
C ILE A 18 -11.44 7.42 5.98
N LYS A 19 -11.59 7.54 7.30
CA LYS A 19 -12.61 8.42 7.90
C LYS A 19 -12.38 9.89 7.57
N SER A 20 -11.13 10.29 7.36
CA SER A 20 -10.79 11.69 7.02
C SER A 20 -11.04 12.02 5.56
N LEU A 21 -11.26 11.01 4.72
CA LEU A 21 -11.45 11.22 3.29
C LEU A 21 -12.90 11.54 2.96
N ARG A 22 -13.07 12.29 1.87
CA ARG A 22 -14.38 12.59 1.28
C ARG A 22 -14.40 12.08 -0.15
N ASN A 23 -15.61 11.94 -0.71
CA ASN A 23 -15.77 11.51 -2.10
C ASN A 23 -15.18 10.12 -2.36
N THR A 24 -15.32 9.22 -1.39
CA THR A 24 -14.80 7.87 -1.50
C THR A 24 -15.71 6.91 -2.25
N ASP A 25 -16.86 7.38 -2.71
CA ASP A 25 -17.86 6.54 -3.38
C ASP A 25 -17.32 5.86 -4.63
N LYS A 26 -16.36 6.47 -5.28
CA LYS A 26 -15.76 5.95 -6.51
C LYS A 26 -14.56 5.03 -6.24
N LEU A 27 -14.15 4.90 -4.99
CA LEU A 27 -13.02 4.03 -4.63
C LEU A 27 -13.50 2.60 -4.46
N GLU A 28 -12.75 1.68 -5.06
CA GLU A 28 -12.93 0.26 -4.82
C GLU A 28 -12.05 -0.14 -3.64
N PHE A 29 -12.66 -0.65 -2.57
CA PHE A 29 -11.97 -0.96 -1.32
C PHE A 29 -11.49 -2.41 -1.32
N HIS A 30 -10.19 -2.62 -1.14
CA HIS A 30 -9.57 -3.94 -1.06
C HIS A 30 -8.90 -4.14 0.30
N ASP A 31 -9.49 -4.99 1.14
CA ASP A 31 -8.87 -5.38 2.40
C ASP A 31 -7.85 -6.49 2.10
N ILE A 32 -6.57 -6.16 2.21
CA ILE A 32 -5.48 -7.05 1.80
C ILE A 32 -5.32 -8.27 2.69
N ARG A 33 -5.91 -8.27 3.88
CA ARG A 33 -5.87 -9.44 4.76
C ARG A 33 -6.88 -10.49 4.31
N GLN A 34 -8.10 -10.08 3.95
CA GLN A 34 -9.14 -10.98 3.47
C GLN A 34 -8.92 -11.40 2.03
N ASN A 35 -8.41 -10.46 1.24
CA ASN A 35 -8.13 -10.69 -0.18
C ASN A 35 -6.68 -10.31 -0.45
N PRO A 36 -5.73 -11.24 -0.21
CA PRO A 36 -4.31 -10.94 -0.46
C PRO A 36 -4.10 -10.45 -1.88
N ILE A 37 -3.21 -9.47 -2.03
CA ILE A 37 -2.94 -8.92 -3.35
C ILE A 37 -2.35 -9.99 -4.26
N THR A 38 -2.77 -9.95 -5.52
CA THR A 38 -2.27 -10.87 -6.54
C THR A 38 -0.99 -10.29 -7.15
N GLU A 39 -0.22 -11.15 -7.83
CA GLU A 39 0.95 -10.70 -8.55
C GLU A 39 0.59 -9.62 -9.58
N LYS A 40 -0.54 -9.79 -10.28
CA LYS A 40 -1.02 -8.82 -11.25
C LYS A 40 -1.30 -7.46 -10.61
N GLU A 41 -1.95 -7.46 -9.45
CA GLU A 41 -2.22 -6.22 -8.71
C GLU A 41 -0.94 -5.55 -8.25
N LEU A 42 0.01 -6.33 -7.76
CA LEU A 42 1.31 -5.80 -7.34
C LEU A 42 2.10 -5.22 -8.51
N GLU A 43 2.02 -5.86 -9.67
CA GLU A 43 2.70 -5.33 -10.86
C GLU A 43 2.07 -4.02 -11.35
N GLU A 44 0.75 -3.87 -11.22
CA GLU A 44 0.09 -2.59 -11.49
C GLU A 44 0.64 -1.51 -10.58
N MET A 45 0.74 -1.79 -9.28
CA MET A 45 1.33 -0.85 -8.32
C MET A 45 2.78 -0.51 -8.69
N HIS A 46 3.56 -1.53 -9.05
CA HIS A 46 4.97 -1.35 -9.44
C HIS A 46 5.10 -0.44 -10.67
N SER A 47 4.25 -0.62 -11.66
CA SER A 47 4.32 0.19 -12.87
C SER A 47 4.07 1.67 -12.59
N LEU A 48 3.28 1.98 -11.56
CA LEU A 48 2.98 3.36 -11.16
C LEU A 48 4.01 3.90 -10.17
N ALA A 49 4.52 3.06 -9.29
CA ALA A 49 5.46 3.48 -8.24
C ALA A 49 6.92 3.53 -8.70
N GLY A 50 7.26 2.71 -9.69
CA GLY A 50 8.62 2.64 -10.22
C GLY A 50 9.55 1.67 -9.51
N SER A 51 9.20 1.19 -8.32
CA SER A 51 10.00 0.18 -7.62
C SER A 51 9.16 -0.59 -6.60
N TYR A 52 9.58 -1.83 -6.34
CA TYR A 52 8.95 -2.63 -5.28
C TYR A 52 9.37 -2.13 -3.89
N GLU A 53 10.57 -1.60 -3.76
CA GLU A 53 11.03 -1.02 -2.49
C GLU A 53 10.11 0.12 -2.04
N ALA A 54 9.62 0.93 -2.96
CA ALA A 54 8.69 2.01 -2.65
C ALA A 54 7.38 1.50 -2.04
N LEU A 55 7.00 0.27 -2.37
CA LEU A 55 5.79 -0.38 -1.85
C LEU A 55 6.03 -1.17 -0.57
N PHE A 56 7.29 -1.44 -0.24
CA PHE A 56 7.67 -2.32 0.87
C PHE A 56 7.72 -1.55 2.19
N SER A 57 7.10 -2.13 3.23
CA SER A 57 7.09 -1.53 4.56
C SER A 57 8.25 -2.02 5.43
N LYS A 58 9.21 -1.14 5.67
CA LYS A 58 10.32 -1.42 6.59
C LYS A 58 9.91 -1.28 8.05
N LYS A 59 8.67 -0.85 8.30
CA LYS A 59 8.09 -0.74 9.65
C LYS A 59 7.37 -2.01 10.08
N ALA A 60 7.20 -2.98 9.18
CA ALA A 60 6.52 -4.23 9.49
C ALA A 60 7.27 -4.98 10.58
N GLN A 61 6.50 -5.63 11.48
CA GLN A 61 7.09 -6.42 12.55
C GLN A 61 7.96 -7.56 12.02
N LEU A 62 7.51 -8.21 10.93
CA LEU A 62 8.27 -9.28 10.31
C LEU A 62 9.62 -8.81 9.76
N TYR A 63 9.70 -7.55 9.31
CA TYR A 63 10.95 -6.97 8.87
C TYR A 63 11.99 -6.99 9.99
N LYS A 64 11.54 -6.68 11.21
CA LYS A 64 12.39 -6.68 12.40
C LYS A 64 12.69 -8.11 12.86
N SER A 65 11.67 -8.97 12.96
CA SER A 65 11.82 -10.32 13.49
C SER A 65 12.65 -11.22 12.57
N MET A 66 12.61 -10.98 11.27
CA MET A 66 13.42 -11.72 10.28
C MET A 66 14.78 -11.10 10.04
N ASP A 67 15.10 -10.00 10.75
CA ASP A 67 16.38 -9.30 10.63
C ASP A 67 16.68 -8.88 9.19
N LEU A 68 15.66 -8.44 8.47
CA LEU A 68 15.81 -8.07 7.06
C LEU A 68 16.63 -6.78 6.88
N LYS A 69 16.71 -5.97 7.93
CA LYS A 69 17.52 -4.74 7.92
C LYS A 69 18.97 -5.03 7.61
N ASN A 70 19.50 -6.17 8.08
CA ASN A 70 20.89 -6.55 7.91
C ASN A 70 21.11 -7.38 6.64
N LYS A 71 20.11 -7.53 5.79
CA LYS A 71 20.21 -8.23 4.53
C LYS A 71 20.17 -7.25 3.36
N SER A 72 20.93 -7.53 2.32
CA SER A 72 20.90 -6.73 1.10
C SER A 72 19.73 -7.21 0.23
N LEU A 73 18.59 -6.53 0.34
CA LEU A 73 17.40 -6.92 -0.39
C LEU A 73 17.39 -6.29 -1.78
N THR A 74 17.01 -7.10 -2.77
CA THR A 74 16.85 -6.67 -4.15
C THR A 74 15.38 -6.41 -4.44
N GLU A 75 15.08 -5.83 -5.61
CA GLU A 75 13.70 -5.63 -6.04
C GLU A 75 12.92 -6.95 -6.10
N THR A 76 13.57 -8.02 -6.53
CA THR A 76 12.95 -9.36 -6.54
C THR A 76 12.60 -9.82 -5.14
N ASP A 77 13.46 -9.54 -4.16
CA ASP A 77 13.21 -9.89 -2.77
C ASP A 77 12.03 -9.12 -2.21
N PHE A 78 11.95 -7.81 -2.47
CA PHE A 78 10.82 -6.98 -2.02
C PHE A 78 9.50 -7.50 -2.59
N LYS A 79 9.47 -7.81 -3.89
CA LYS A 79 8.29 -8.38 -4.53
C LYS A 79 7.86 -9.68 -3.84
N LYS A 80 8.81 -10.57 -3.61
CA LYS A 80 8.53 -11.88 -2.99
C LYS A 80 7.92 -11.73 -1.60
N TYR A 81 8.53 -10.90 -0.75
CA TYR A 81 8.03 -10.69 0.61
C TYR A 81 6.64 -10.07 0.63
N ILE A 82 6.39 -9.08 -0.22
CA ILE A 82 5.06 -8.44 -0.30
C ILE A 82 3.99 -9.48 -0.66
N LEU A 83 4.29 -10.38 -1.59
CA LEU A 83 3.34 -11.42 -1.99
C LEU A 83 3.18 -12.51 -0.92
N GLU A 84 4.21 -12.75 -0.12
CA GLU A 84 4.15 -13.77 0.92
C GLU A 84 3.34 -13.34 2.14
N HIS A 85 3.37 -12.05 2.49
CA HIS A 85 2.67 -11.59 3.68
C HIS A 85 2.19 -10.15 3.53
N TYR A 86 0.92 -9.94 3.85
CA TYR A 86 0.28 -8.62 3.66
C TYR A 86 0.94 -7.49 4.46
N THR A 87 1.58 -7.80 5.60
CA THR A 87 2.21 -6.76 6.42
C THR A 87 3.39 -6.07 5.76
N PHE A 88 3.97 -6.69 4.74
CA PHE A 88 5.10 -6.09 4.02
C PHE A 88 4.69 -5.01 3.02
N LEU A 89 3.39 -4.91 2.69
CA LEU A 89 2.91 -3.82 1.84
C LEU A 89 2.72 -2.57 2.70
N SER A 90 3.27 -1.44 2.24
CA SER A 90 3.01 -0.14 2.88
C SER A 90 1.53 0.19 2.72
N ARG A 91 0.87 0.60 3.80
CA ARG A 91 -0.58 0.81 3.83
C ARG A 91 -0.91 2.20 4.33
N PRO A 92 -2.02 2.76 3.84
CA PRO A 92 -2.80 2.33 2.68
C PRO A 92 -2.11 2.66 1.36
N VAL A 93 -2.49 1.97 0.28
CA VAL A 93 -2.07 2.30 -1.09
C VAL A 93 -3.30 2.76 -1.85
N PHE A 94 -3.24 3.94 -2.44
CA PHE A 94 -4.31 4.50 -3.26
C PHE A 94 -3.87 4.56 -4.71
N ILE A 95 -4.74 4.16 -5.62
CA ILE A 95 -4.56 4.39 -7.05
C ILE A 95 -5.72 5.26 -7.51
N ILE A 96 -5.44 6.50 -7.86
CA ILE A 96 -6.44 7.50 -8.23
C ILE A 96 -5.98 8.20 -9.50
N ASN A 97 -6.81 8.19 -10.54
CA ASN A 97 -6.50 8.83 -11.82
C ASN A 97 -5.13 8.42 -12.38
N ASP A 98 -4.82 7.12 -12.32
CA ASP A 98 -3.57 6.54 -12.80
C ASP A 98 -2.32 6.99 -12.06
N LYS A 99 -2.50 7.52 -10.85
CA LYS A 99 -1.39 7.86 -9.95
C LYS A 99 -1.47 7.02 -8.70
N ILE A 100 -0.31 6.70 -8.13
CA ILE A 100 -0.24 5.91 -6.91
C ILE A 100 0.17 6.79 -5.74
N TYR A 101 -0.46 6.54 -4.58
CA TYR A 101 -0.19 7.23 -3.32
C TYR A 101 0.05 6.16 -2.27
N ILE A 102 1.23 6.16 -1.68
CA ILE A 102 1.67 5.06 -0.82
C ILE A 102 1.92 5.54 0.60
N GLY A 103 1.33 4.83 1.57
CA GLY A 103 1.65 5.00 2.97
C GLY A 103 0.75 5.95 3.73
N ASN A 104 1.04 6.08 5.03
CA ASN A 104 0.20 6.82 5.97
C ASN A 104 0.77 8.18 6.38
N GLY A 105 1.81 8.65 5.69
CA GLY A 105 2.38 9.97 5.98
C GLY A 105 1.38 11.08 5.70
N GLN A 106 1.43 12.15 6.50
CA GLN A 106 0.48 13.26 6.38
C GLN A 106 0.53 13.89 5.00
N LYS A 107 1.73 14.04 4.42
CA LYS A 107 1.88 14.59 3.08
C LYS A 107 1.13 13.74 2.05
N ASN A 108 1.27 12.42 2.13
CA ASN A 108 0.58 11.51 1.21
C ASN A 108 -0.93 11.60 1.38
N VAL A 109 -1.40 11.63 2.62
CA VAL A 109 -2.84 11.76 2.91
C VAL A 109 -3.39 13.05 2.33
N ASN A 110 -2.66 14.15 2.49
CA ASN A 110 -3.07 15.45 1.93
C ASN A 110 -3.17 15.40 0.41
N GLU A 111 -2.25 14.72 -0.25
CA GLU A 111 -2.27 14.55 -1.70
C GLU A 111 -3.48 13.72 -2.15
N VAL A 112 -3.82 12.68 -1.38
CA VAL A 112 -5.00 11.86 -1.66
C VAL A 112 -6.28 12.69 -1.52
N ILE A 113 -6.39 13.48 -0.47
CA ILE A 113 -7.54 14.35 -0.25
C ILE A 113 -7.70 15.30 -1.43
N ALA A 114 -6.62 15.90 -1.90
CA ALA A 114 -6.66 16.78 -3.06
C ALA A 114 -7.07 16.04 -4.33
N ALA A 115 -6.63 14.81 -4.51
CA ALA A 115 -6.96 14.01 -5.68
C ALA A 115 -8.43 13.59 -5.72
N LEU A 116 -9.08 13.50 -4.55
CA LEU A 116 -10.50 13.09 -4.45
C LEU A 116 -11.48 14.26 -4.56
N LYS A 117 -11.01 15.44 -4.64
CA LYS A 117 -11.90 16.63 -4.76
C LYS A 117 -12.63 16.69 -6.09
#